data_72a35b6813020e94ff2f465c74bd6cd9
#
_entry.id   72a35b6813020e94ff2f465c74bd6cd9
#
_cell.length_a   1.000
_cell.length_b   1.000
_cell.length_c   1.000
_cell.angle_alpha   90.00
_cell.angle_beta   90.00
_cell.angle_gamma   90.00
#
_symmetry.space_group_name_H-M   'P 1'
#
loop_
_entity.id
_entity.type
_entity.pdbx_description
1 polymer ?
#
loop_
_entity_poly.entity_id
_entity_poly.type
_entity_poly.pdbx_seq_one_letter_code
_entity_poly.pdbx_strand_id
1 'polypeptide(L)'
;RFTGTLACSLMVIGTLIKYAAITQDFEMVHIPFFDIDMPGSVAFASLGFAIFGVGYEMTGITVSKAMVRWFTGHELALAMGIQLAMARLGTAAALSISAPVARHFTLSTPLLLSLAFLMIGLLAFLVFCVMDRRLDSSITTETSSSEEFRLSDIGVTLRNPGFWLITLFCVLFYSAVSP
;
A
#
# COMPACT_ATOMS: atom_id res chain seq x y z
N ARG A 1 13.99 -3.51 -4.02
CA ARG A 1 13.43 -4.64 -4.79
C ARG A 1 12.76 -5.65 -3.88
N PHE A 2 13.49 -6.25 -2.96
CA PHE A 2 12.94 -7.22 -1.99
C PHE A 2 11.76 -6.63 -1.22
N THR A 3 11.87 -5.41 -0.74
CA THR A 3 10.81 -4.71 0.00
C THR A 3 9.55 -4.53 -0.84
N GLY A 4 9.69 -4.18 -2.13
CA GLY A 4 8.55 -4.00 -3.01
C GLY A 4 7.84 -5.31 -3.37
N THR A 5 8.58 -6.39 -3.64
CA THR A 5 7.97 -7.70 -3.88
C THR A 5 7.27 -8.22 -2.63
N LEU A 6 7.85 -8.03 -1.46
CA LEU A 6 7.25 -8.39 -0.18
C LEU A 6 5.96 -7.57 0.05
N ALA A 7 5.99 -6.27 -0.21
CA ALA A 7 4.83 -5.39 -0.07
C ALA A 7 3.66 -5.82 -0.98
N CYS A 8 3.93 -6.07 -2.27
CA CYS A 8 2.92 -6.57 -3.19
C CYS A 8 2.37 -7.94 -2.79
N SER A 9 3.23 -8.84 -2.28
CA SER A 9 2.79 -10.14 -1.77
C SER A 9 1.88 -10.01 -0.56
N LEU A 10 2.18 -9.11 0.38
CA LEU A 10 1.33 -8.82 1.53
C LEU A 10 -0.04 -8.29 1.10
N MET A 11 -0.11 -7.42 0.09
CA MET A 11 -1.38 -6.93 -0.43
C MET A 11 -2.23 -8.07 -1.03
N VAL A 12 -1.62 -8.97 -1.79
CA VAL A 12 -2.30 -10.14 -2.36
C VAL A 12 -2.81 -11.06 -1.25
N ILE A 13 -1.97 -11.40 -0.27
CA ILE A 13 -2.33 -12.25 0.87
C ILE A 13 -3.47 -11.60 1.67
N GLY A 14 -3.36 -10.31 2.00
CA GLY A 14 -4.42 -9.59 2.72
C GLY A 14 -5.75 -9.59 1.99
N THR A 15 -5.74 -9.47 0.66
CA THR A 15 -6.95 -9.53 -0.17
C THR A 15 -7.53 -10.94 -0.22
N LEU A 16 -6.70 -11.98 -0.29
CA LEU A 16 -7.14 -13.37 -0.23
C LEU A 16 -7.80 -13.70 1.12
N ILE A 17 -7.23 -13.23 2.23
CA ILE A 17 -7.82 -13.41 3.57
C ILE A 17 -9.18 -12.71 3.64
N LYS A 18 -9.32 -11.49 3.13
CA LYS A 18 -10.61 -10.78 3.07
C LYS A 18 -11.64 -11.55 2.23
N TYR A 19 -11.23 -12.10 1.09
CA TYR A 19 -12.10 -12.90 0.25
C TYR A 19 -12.55 -14.18 0.96
N ALA A 20 -11.63 -14.91 1.60
CA ALA A 20 -11.96 -16.10 2.37
C ALA A 20 -12.90 -15.79 3.55
N ALA A 21 -12.68 -14.64 4.21
CA ALA A 21 -13.51 -14.22 5.33
C ALA A 21 -14.98 -13.94 4.96
N ILE A 22 -15.22 -13.52 3.70
CA ILE A 22 -16.59 -13.25 3.23
C ILE A 22 -17.26 -14.50 2.62
N THR A 23 -16.46 -15.44 2.10
CA THR A 23 -16.97 -16.63 1.43
C THR A 23 -17.18 -17.83 2.37
N GLN A 24 -16.56 -17.83 3.53
CA GLN A 24 -16.66 -18.90 4.50
C GLN A 24 -17.42 -18.42 5.74
N ASP A 25 -18.33 -19.25 6.24
CA ASP A 25 -19.02 -19.03 7.50
C ASP A 25 -18.09 -19.41 8.66
N PHE A 26 -17.57 -18.41 9.35
CA PHE A 26 -16.77 -18.60 10.55
C PHE A 26 -17.65 -18.49 11.80
N GLU A 27 -17.42 -19.38 12.77
CA GLU A 27 -18.07 -19.32 14.08
C GLU A 27 -17.71 -18.02 14.82
N MET A 28 -18.51 -17.66 15.82
CA MET A 28 -18.26 -16.52 16.68
C MET A 28 -16.90 -16.64 17.36
N VAL A 29 -16.08 -15.61 17.24
CA VAL A 29 -14.76 -15.53 17.90
C VAL A 29 -14.86 -14.53 19.05
N HIS A 30 -14.58 -15.02 20.24
CA HIS A 30 -14.43 -14.18 21.44
C HIS A 30 -13.01 -13.58 21.46
N ILE A 31 -12.92 -12.23 21.46
CA ILE A 31 -11.64 -11.54 21.57
C ILE A 31 -11.43 -11.16 23.04
N PRO A 32 -10.56 -11.87 23.78
CA PRO A 32 -10.41 -11.66 25.22
C PRO A 32 -9.83 -10.29 25.61
N PHE A 33 -9.19 -9.60 24.64
CA PHE A 33 -8.58 -8.31 24.91
C PHE A 33 -9.60 -7.15 24.99
N PHE A 34 -10.74 -7.25 24.30
CA PHE A 34 -11.78 -6.23 24.27
C PHE A 34 -13.12 -6.71 24.86
N ASP A 35 -13.17 -7.97 25.31
CA ASP A 35 -14.40 -8.63 25.81
C ASP A 35 -15.60 -8.47 24.85
N ILE A 36 -15.31 -8.61 23.55
CA ILE A 36 -16.29 -8.43 22.48
C ILE A 36 -16.44 -9.75 21.71
N ASP A 37 -17.69 -10.21 21.59
CA ASP A 37 -18.07 -11.29 20.70
C ASP A 37 -18.29 -10.75 19.29
N MET A 38 -17.43 -11.14 18.34
CA MET A 38 -17.53 -10.73 16.95
C MET A 38 -17.73 -11.96 16.04
N PRO A 39 -18.51 -11.82 14.95
CA PRO A 39 -18.53 -12.85 13.91
C PRO A 39 -17.10 -13.10 13.42
N GLY A 40 -16.69 -14.37 13.34
CA GLY A 40 -15.34 -14.72 12.92
C GLY A 40 -14.97 -14.13 11.55
N SER A 41 -15.95 -14.02 10.64
CA SER A 41 -15.78 -13.37 9.34
C SER A 41 -15.28 -11.92 9.46
N VAL A 42 -15.79 -11.16 10.43
CA VAL A 42 -15.34 -9.75 10.65
C VAL A 42 -13.93 -9.71 11.21
N ALA A 43 -13.60 -10.61 12.15
CA ALA A 43 -12.24 -10.68 12.71
C ALA A 43 -11.20 -11.04 11.64
N PHE A 44 -11.47 -12.04 10.80
CA PHE A 44 -10.58 -12.42 9.70
C PHE A 44 -10.52 -11.35 8.60
N ALA A 45 -11.64 -10.70 8.28
CA ALA A 45 -11.64 -9.59 7.32
C ALA A 45 -10.81 -8.40 7.81
N SER A 46 -10.90 -8.05 9.09
CA SER A 46 -10.09 -6.97 9.68
C SER A 46 -8.60 -7.30 9.70
N LEU A 47 -8.24 -8.55 10.01
CA LEU A 47 -6.85 -9.02 9.91
C LEU A 47 -6.34 -8.91 8.47
N GLY A 48 -7.11 -9.38 7.49
CA GLY A 48 -6.77 -9.26 6.08
C GLY A 48 -6.62 -7.80 5.63
N PHE A 49 -7.46 -6.89 6.17
CA PHE A 49 -7.36 -5.46 5.90
C PHE A 49 -6.10 -4.85 6.52
N ALA A 50 -5.71 -5.24 7.73
CA ALA A 50 -4.49 -4.79 8.38
C ALA A 50 -3.25 -5.22 7.58
N ILE A 51 -3.17 -6.49 7.16
CA ILE A 51 -2.05 -7.00 6.34
C ILE A 51 -1.99 -6.27 4.99
N PHE A 52 -3.14 -6.06 4.36
CA PHE A 52 -3.24 -5.29 3.11
C PHE A 52 -2.75 -3.86 3.31
N GLY A 53 -3.15 -3.18 4.40
CA GLY A 53 -2.75 -1.81 4.70
C GLY A 53 -1.23 -1.66 4.86
N VAL A 54 -0.59 -2.57 5.58
CA VAL A 54 0.88 -2.58 5.70
C VAL A 54 1.54 -2.72 4.33
N GLY A 55 1.06 -3.64 3.50
CA GLY A 55 1.57 -3.82 2.13
C GLY A 55 1.37 -2.57 1.27
N TYR A 56 0.22 -1.91 1.40
CA TYR A 56 -0.12 -0.68 0.67
C TYR A 56 0.86 0.46 0.99
N GLU A 57 1.11 0.73 2.27
CA GLU A 57 2.03 1.78 2.70
C GLU A 57 3.47 1.48 2.26
N MET A 58 3.93 0.23 2.42
CA MET A 58 5.26 -0.18 1.95
C MET A 58 5.41 -0.02 0.43
N THR A 59 4.37 -0.28 -0.34
CA THR A 59 4.35 -0.08 -1.79
C THR A 59 4.50 1.40 -2.14
N GLY A 60 3.75 2.28 -1.46
CA GLY A 60 3.85 3.73 -1.65
C GLY A 60 5.27 4.26 -1.44
N ILE A 61 5.92 3.87 -0.35
CA ILE A 61 7.30 4.23 -0.06
C ILE A 61 8.26 3.69 -1.13
N THR A 62 8.06 2.45 -1.57
CA THR A 62 8.92 1.82 -2.59
C THR A 62 8.81 2.53 -3.93
N VAL A 63 7.59 2.88 -4.36
CA VAL A 63 7.34 3.60 -5.60
C VAL A 63 7.96 5.00 -5.55
N SER A 64 7.78 5.73 -4.44
CA SER A 64 8.39 7.04 -4.24
C SER A 64 9.92 6.99 -4.33
N LYS A 65 10.55 5.99 -3.68
CA LYS A 65 12.00 5.77 -3.79
C LYS A 65 12.45 5.45 -5.22
N ALA A 66 11.68 4.64 -5.94
CA ALA A 66 11.97 4.35 -7.34
C ALA A 66 11.90 5.61 -8.20
N MET A 67 10.89 6.46 -8.00
CA MET A 67 10.76 7.73 -8.73
C MET A 67 11.94 8.67 -8.48
N VAL A 68 12.35 8.86 -7.23
CA VAL A 68 13.53 9.69 -6.89
C VAL A 68 14.80 9.16 -7.56
N ARG A 69 14.89 7.85 -7.77
CA ARG A 69 16.06 7.24 -8.43
C ARG A 69 16.08 7.45 -9.95
N TRP A 70 14.90 7.47 -10.58
CA TRP A 70 14.78 7.54 -12.05
C TRP A 70 14.64 8.97 -12.57
N PHE A 71 14.05 9.86 -11.77
CA PHE A 71 13.76 11.24 -12.13
C PHE A 71 14.52 12.20 -11.23
N THR A 72 15.01 13.31 -11.81
CA THR A 72 15.73 14.35 -11.07
C THR A 72 15.12 15.73 -11.32
N GLY A 73 15.23 16.63 -10.33
CA GLY A 73 14.81 18.02 -10.48
C GLY A 73 13.33 18.18 -10.82
N HIS A 74 13.04 18.94 -11.86
CA HIS A 74 11.68 19.29 -12.29
C HIS A 74 10.85 18.07 -12.75
N GLU A 75 11.50 17.10 -13.36
CA GLU A 75 10.85 15.85 -13.83
C GLU A 75 10.32 15.01 -12.68
N LEU A 76 11.01 15.02 -11.53
CA LEU A 76 10.56 14.32 -10.32
C LEU A 76 9.23 14.86 -9.80
N ALA A 77 9.07 16.19 -9.75
CA ALA A 77 7.84 16.82 -9.30
C ALA A 77 6.66 16.46 -10.20
N LEU A 78 6.88 16.46 -11.52
CA LEU A 78 5.87 16.06 -12.51
C LEU A 78 5.50 14.57 -12.35
N ALA A 79 6.48 13.69 -12.23
CA ALA A 79 6.26 12.25 -12.06
C ALA A 79 5.46 11.94 -10.78
N MET A 80 5.81 12.57 -9.66
CA MET A 80 5.07 12.44 -8.40
C MET A 80 3.64 13.00 -8.51
N GLY A 81 3.45 14.12 -9.20
CA GLY A 81 2.12 14.69 -9.44
C GLY A 81 1.23 13.76 -10.25
N ILE A 82 1.76 13.18 -11.32
CA ILE A 82 1.03 12.21 -12.16
C ILE A 82 0.70 10.94 -11.34
N GLN A 83 1.63 10.44 -10.55
CA GLN A 83 1.38 9.28 -9.66
C GLN A 83 0.20 9.53 -8.73
N LEU A 84 0.18 10.67 -8.05
CA LEU A 84 -0.91 11.03 -7.15
C LEU A 84 -2.25 11.19 -7.88
N ALA A 85 -2.25 11.83 -9.05
CA ALA A 85 -3.44 11.98 -9.88
C ALA A 85 -3.99 10.60 -10.29
N MET A 86 -3.15 9.71 -10.78
CA MET A 86 -3.55 8.34 -11.17
C MET A 86 -4.07 7.53 -9.98
N ALA A 87 -3.47 7.67 -8.79
CA ALA A 87 -3.95 7.03 -7.58
C ALA A 87 -5.36 7.51 -7.20
N ARG A 88 -5.63 8.81 -7.29
CA ARG A 88 -6.96 9.38 -7.03
C ARG A 88 -8.00 8.95 -8.06
N LEU A 89 -7.64 8.92 -9.33
CA LEU A 89 -8.51 8.38 -10.40
C LEU A 89 -8.82 6.90 -10.18
N GLY A 90 -7.83 6.11 -9.78
CA GLY A 90 -8.01 4.71 -9.42
C GLY A 90 -8.99 4.51 -8.24
N THR A 91 -8.86 5.32 -7.20
CA THR A 91 -9.77 5.30 -6.06
C THR A 91 -11.21 5.68 -6.47
N ALA A 92 -11.37 6.74 -7.26
CA ALA A 92 -12.67 7.17 -7.76
C ALA A 92 -13.33 6.09 -8.64
N ALA A 93 -12.57 5.47 -9.53
CA ALA A 93 -13.03 4.36 -10.36
C ALA A 93 -13.44 3.15 -9.50
N ALA A 94 -12.63 2.78 -8.51
CA ALA A 94 -12.93 1.67 -7.61
C ALA A 94 -14.25 1.90 -6.84
N LEU A 95 -14.46 3.09 -6.28
CA LEU A 95 -15.69 3.43 -5.58
C LEU A 95 -16.91 3.43 -6.51
N SER A 96 -16.76 3.97 -7.72
CA SER A 96 -17.84 4.04 -8.70
C SER A 96 -18.25 2.66 -9.23
N ILE A 97 -17.29 1.74 -9.37
CA ILE A 97 -17.53 0.42 -9.96
C ILE A 97 -17.95 -0.61 -8.90
N SER A 98 -17.43 -0.51 -7.68
CA SER A 98 -17.68 -1.51 -6.62
C SER A 98 -19.15 -1.65 -6.27
N ALA A 99 -19.88 -0.54 -6.13
CA ALA A 99 -21.28 -0.56 -5.73
C ALA A 99 -22.20 -1.21 -6.78
N PRO A 100 -22.17 -0.87 -8.08
CA PRO A 100 -22.98 -1.54 -9.10
C PRO A 100 -22.59 -3.01 -9.28
N VAL A 101 -21.29 -3.33 -9.22
CA VAL A 101 -20.83 -4.74 -9.34
C VAL A 101 -21.37 -5.58 -8.17
N ALA A 102 -21.31 -5.07 -6.94
CA ALA A 102 -21.86 -5.78 -5.78
C ALA A 102 -23.37 -5.96 -5.85
N ARG A 103 -24.11 -5.03 -6.47
CA ARG A 103 -25.58 -5.12 -6.63
C ARG A 103 -26.00 -6.11 -7.72
N HIS A 104 -25.26 -6.19 -8.81
CA HIS A 104 -25.59 -7.05 -9.96
C HIS A 104 -25.09 -8.48 -9.82
N PHE A 105 -24.03 -8.70 -9.05
CA PHE A 105 -23.41 -10.01 -8.86
C PHE A 105 -23.50 -10.42 -7.38
N THR A 106 -22.37 -10.67 -6.77
CA THR A 106 -22.26 -11.08 -5.37
C THR A 106 -21.35 -10.11 -4.63
N LEU A 107 -21.51 -9.98 -3.32
CA LEU A 107 -20.66 -9.14 -2.48
C LEU A 107 -19.16 -9.48 -2.59
N SER A 108 -18.82 -10.72 -2.94
CA SER A 108 -17.44 -11.18 -3.15
C SER A 108 -16.84 -10.76 -4.49
N THR A 109 -17.66 -10.38 -5.49
CA THR A 109 -17.19 -10.08 -6.85
C THR A 109 -16.25 -8.86 -6.91
N PRO A 110 -16.49 -7.74 -6.22
CA PRO A 110 -15.56 -6.62 -6.18
C PRO A 110 -14.18 -7.00 -5.60
N LEU A 111 -14.15 -7.95 -4.66
CA LEU A 111 -12.88 -8.44 -4.09
C LEU A 111 -12.11 -9.29 -5.10
N LEU A 112 -12.79 -10.14 -5.87
CA LEU A 112 -12.15 -10.89 -6.96
C LEU A 112 -11.61 -9.96 -8.04
N LEU A 113 -12.36 -8.91 -8.39
CA LEU A 113 -11.90 -7.90 -9.33
C LEU A 113 -10.66 -7.18 -8.83
N SER A 114 -10.65 -6.76 -7.56
CA SER A 114 -9.48 -6.13 -6.95
C SER A 114 -8.28 -7.07 -6.86
N LEU A 115 -8.50 -8.37 -6.59
CA LEU A 115 -7.46 -9.39 -6.60
C LEU A 115 -6.85 -9.54 -8.01
N ALA A 116 -7.68 -9.56 -9.06
CA ALA A 116 -7.20 -9.63 -10.44
C ALA A 116 -6.31 -8.41 -10.79
N PHE A 117 -6.73 -7.19 -10.43
CA PHE A 117 -5.91 -5.99 -10.62
C PHE A 117 -4.60 -6.03 -9.81
N LEU A 118 -4.62 -6.55 -8.59
CA LEU A 118 -3.41 -6.72 -7.80
C LEU A 118 -2.44 -7.73 -8.41
N MET A 119 -2.94 -8.81 -8.98
CA MET A 119 -2.11 -9.80 -9.69
C MET A 119 -1.46 -9.18 -10.93
N ILE A 120 -2.19 -8.37 -11.69
CA ILE A 120 -1.63 -7.63 -12.83
C ILE A 120 -0.57 -6.64 -12.34
N GLY A 121 -0.84 -5.92 -11.25
CA GLY A 121 0.11 -5.00 -10.62
C GLY A 121 1.39 -5.70 -10.13
N LEU A 122 1.25 -6.86 -9.51
CA LEU A 122 2.39 -7.68 -9.09
C LEU A 122 3.25 -8.11 -10.28
N LEU A 123 2.61 -8.59 -11.37
CA LEU A 123 3.33 -8.96 -12.61
C LEU A 123 4.06 -7.75 -13.21
N ALA A 124 3.40 -6.61 -13.30
CA ALA A 124 4.02 -5.38 -13.79
C ALA A 124 5.22 -4.96 -12.92
N PHE A 125 5.10 -5.09 -11.60
CA PHE A 125 6.19 -4.80 -10.67
C PHE A 125 7.36 -5.79 -10.81
N LEU A 126 7.10 -7.07 -11.05
CA LEU A 126 8.15 -8.05 -11.32
C LEU A 126 8.90 -7.73 -12.62
N VAL A 127 8.18 -7.33 -13.67
CA VAL A 127 8.81 -6.84 -14.92
C VAL A 127 9.69 -5.63 -14.64
N PHE A 128 9.19 -4.65 -13.87
CA PHE A 128 9.98 -3.50 -13.45
C PHE A 128 11.25 -3.92 -12.69
N CYS A 129 11.19 -4.87 -11.78
CA CYS A 129 12.35 -5.38 -11.05
C CYS A 129 13.40 -6.02 -11.97
N VAL A 130 12.97 -6.70 -13.05
CA VAL A 130 13.88 -7.27 -14.05
C VAL A 130 14.56 -6.14 -14.85
N MET A 131 13.79 -5.13 -15.26
CA MET A 131 14.34 -3.97 -15.98
C MET A 131 15.34 -3.19 -15.11
N ASP A 132 15.00 -2.97 -13.85
CA ASP A 132 15.85 -2.27 -12.87
C ASP A 132 17.17 -3.03 -12.59
N ARG A 133 17.15 -4.37 -12.62
CA ARG A 133 18.37 -5.19 -12.56
C ARG A 133 19.28 -5.01 -13.77
N ARG A 134 18.69 -4.92 -14.96
CA ARG A 134 19.45 -4.70 -16.20
C ARG A 134 20.10 -3.31 -16.21
N LEU A 135 19.41 -2.32 -15.67
CA LEU A 135 19.96 -0.97 -15.55
C LEU A 135 21.16 -0.93 -14.60
N ASP A 136 21.09 -1.59 -13.43
CA ASP A 136 22.22 -1.65 -12.49
C ASP A 136 23.46 -2.33 -13.07
N SER A 137 23.27 -3.31 -13.96
CA SER A 137 24.41 -3.96 -14.63
C SER A 137 25.09 -3.09 -15.67
N SER A 138 24.41 -2.02 -16.14
CA SER A 138 24.93 -1.10 -17.14
C SER A 138 25.54 0.19 -16.53
N ILE A 139 25.18 0.52 -15.29
CA ILE A 139 25.71 1.68 -14.56
C ILE A 139 26.73 1.15 -13.57
N THR A 140 27.99 1.11 -14.02
CA THR A 140 29.14 0.83 -13.13
C THR A 140 29.32 2.05 -12.23
N THR A 141 29.08 1.86 -10.95
CA THR A 141 29.69 2.60 -9.84
C THR A 141 29.38 4.11 -9.77
N GLU A 142 28.26 4.48 -9.20
CA GLU A 142 28.30 5.55 -8.22
C GLU A 142 27.50 5.12 -6.99
N THR A 143 28.20 5.15 -5.91
CA THR A 143 27.91 4.77 -4.55
C THR A 143 26.51 5.21 -4.12
N SER A 144 25.54 4.32 -4.17
CA SER A 144 24.42 4.43 -3.24
C SER A 144 25.01 4.14 -1.86
N SER A 145 25.41 5.18 -1.14
CA SER A 145 25.57 5.10 0.30
C SER A 145 24.22 4.57 0.82
N SER A 146 24.19 3.31 1.17
CA SER A 146 23.14 2.78 2.03
C SER A 146 23.27 3.59 3.30
N GLU A 147 22.43 4.62 3.46
CA GLU A 147 22.23 5.24 4.75
C GLU A 147 21.74 4.11 5.65
N GLU A 148 22.66 3.55 6.42
CA GLU A 148 22.34 2.60 7.48
C GLU A 148 21.38 3.30 8.42
N PHE A 149 20.15 2.83 8.43
CA PHE A 149 19.12 3.31 9.34
C PHE A 149 19.60 3.09 10.77
N ARG A 150 19.96 4.16 11.45
CA ARG A 150 20.34 4.14 12.87
C ARG A 150 19.13 4.53 13.70
N LEU A 151 18.81 3.72 14.69
CA LEU A 151 17.72 4.03 15.62
C LEU A 151 17.91 5.40 16.32
N SER A 152 19.14 5.90 16.43
CA SER A 152 19.46 7.23 16.90
C SER A 152 18.84 8.34 16.04
N ASP A 153 18.65 8.11 14.72
CA ASP A 153 18.15 9.12 13.80
C ASP A 153 16.65 9.41 14.04
N ILE A 154 15.92 8.42 14.57
CA ILE A 154 14.54 8.62 15.03
C ILE A 154 14.49 9.66 16.17
N GLY A 155 15.40 9.56 17.13
CA GLY A 155 15.45 10.51 18.26
C GLY A 155 15.74 11.94 17.78
N VAL A 156 16.64 12.10 16.81
CA VAL A 156 16.98 13.41 16.22
C VAL A 156 15.78 13.97 15.46
N THR A 157 15.09 13.14 14.67
CA THR A 157 13.91 13.55 13.90
C THR A 157 12.75 13.97 14.80
N LEU A 158 12.44 13.19 15.84
CA LEU A 158 11.38 13.50 16.80
C LEU A 158 11.65 14.76 17.63
N ARG A 159 12.92 15.14 17.80
CA ARG A 159 13.33 16.34 18.53
C ARG A 159 13.26 17.60 17.69
N ASN A 160 13.10 17.47 16.37
CA ASN A 160 13.01 18.61 15.45
C ASN A 160 11.58 19.20 15.46
N PRO A 161 11.39 20.48 15.88
CA PRO A 161 10.06 21.10 15.88
C PRO A 161 9.45 21.20 14.47
N GLY A 162 10.26 21.31 13.44
CA GLY A 162 9.79 21.29 12.04
C GLY A 162 9.11 19.99 11.66
N PHE A 163 9.60 18.86 12.18
CA PHE A 163 8.94 17.55 12.00
C PHE A 163 7.52 17.55 12.55
N TRP A 164 7.30 18.08 13.74
CA TRP A 164 5.98 18.13 14.36
C TRP A 164 5.01 19.06 13.61
N LEU A 165 5.49 20.19 13.09
CA LEU A 165 4.67 21.09 12.29
C LEU A 165 4.23 20.43 10.97
N ILE A 166 5.14 19.75 10.28
CA ILE A 166 4.81 19.01 9.07
C ILE A 166 3.85 17.86 9.37
N THR A 167 4.09 17.11 10.45
CA THR A 167 3.21 16.01 10.87
C THR A 167 1.81 16.52 11.20
N LEU A 168 1.70 17.61 11.95
CA LEU A 168 0.41 18.23 12.26
C LEU A 168 -0.31 18.69 10.99
N PHE A 169 0.39 19.33 10.07
CA PHE A 169 -0.16 19.73 8.78
C PHE A 169 -0.69 18.52 8.00
N CYS A 170 0.09 17.43 7.92
CA CYS A 170 -0.34 16.21 7.27
C CYS A 170 -1.60 15.62 7.92
N VAL A 171 -1.64 15.52 9.25
CA VAL A 171 -2.81 15.00 9.98
C VAL A 171 -4.05 15.84 9.70
N LEU A 172 -3.95 17.17 9.80
CA LEU A 172 -5.07 18.06 9.51
C LEU A 172 -5.53 17.98 8.05
N PHE A 173 -4.58 17.92 7.11
CA PHE A 173 -4.88 17.79 5.69
C PHE A 173 -5.58 16.47 5.38
N TYR A 174 -5.06 15.35 5.88
CA TYR A 174 -5.66 14.04 5.64
C TYR A 174 -7.02 13.88 6.32
N SER A 175 -7.21 14.43 7.51
CA SER A 175 -8.52 14.40 8.18
C SER A 175 -9.58 15.23 7.46
N ALA A 176 -9.18 16.27 6.72
CA ALA A 176 -10.09 17.07 5.92
C ALA A 176 -10.42 16.47 4.55
N VAL A 177 -9.49 15.67 3.98
CA VAL A 177 -9.61 15.09 2.64
C VAL A 177 -10.19 13.67 2.67
N SER A 178 -10.04 12.96 3.79
CA SER A 178 -10.57 11.60 3.97
C SER A 178 -11.83 11.67 4.84
N PRO A 179 -13.03 11.58 4.25
CA PRO A 179 -14.28 11.51 5.00
C PRO A 179 -14.43 10.15 5.71
#